data_1fcbcc9cc6f43fd3a0a62823dc3aa918
#
_entry.id   1fcbcc9cc6f43fd3a0a62823dc3aa918
#
_cell.length_a   1.000
_cell.length_b   1.000
_cell.length_c   1.000
_cell.angle_alpha   90.00
_cell.angle_beta   90.00
_cell.angle_gamma   90.00
#
_symmetry.space_group_name_H-M   'P 1'
#
loop_
_entity.id
_entity.type
_entity.pdbx_description
1 polymer ?
#
loop_
_entity_poly.entity_id
_entity_poly.type
_entity_poly.pdbx_seq_one_letter_code
_entity_poly.pdbx_strand_id
1 'polypeptide(L)'
;MFNKSQFIELKAPKNIWAIGSIHSHLKSFELIKDHILKNFTNGDKVVFLGNVIGFGDKSKETLTSIIQMRNYLLSKFILQPEDIVFLRGAQEEMFLKLLQLQTAPNPSDIIKWMFEHGVDKTIESYGFDKDEIVSISNQGTMSINRLTQSIKNVVSKNSAHNEYFLNLRHAAFSATKKILFVNRGVDVSRPLSAQNDCFWWGYQNFSKLEQPYKTFVRIVRGYESSNNDVKDSSNKIVCSLYKPPLNSKKVLAGCFNDSGQILDLFESK
;
A
#
# COMPACT_ATOMS: atom_id res chain seq x y z
N MET A 1 1.56 1.75 -24.38
CA MET A 1 1.23 0.48 -23.70
C MET A 1 1.67 0.59 -22.24
N PHE A 2 0.84 0.28 -21.26
CA PHE A 2 1.24 0.34 -19.85
C PHE A 2 2.25 -0.76 -19.53
N ASN A 3 3.27 -0.41 -18.72
CA ASN A 3 4.23 -1.40 -18.24
C ASN A 3 3.52 -2.35 -17.25
N LYS A 4 3.38 -3.62 -17.61
CA LYS A 4 2.69 -4.63 -16.80
C LYS A 4 3.37 -4.91 -15.45
N SER A 5 4.65 -4.56 -15.29
CA SER A 5 5.33 -4.65 -14.00
C SER A 5 4.91 -3.55 -13.02
N GLN A 6 4.38 -2.43 -13.52
CA GLN A 6 3.98 -1.28 -12.72
C GLN A 6 2.47 -1.14 -12.56
N PHE A 7 1.70 -1.58 -13.55
CA PHE A 7 0.25 -1.37 -13.62
C PHE A 7 -0.51 -2.68 -13.82
N ILE A 8 -1.65 -2.80 -13.14
CA ILE A 8 -2.57 -3.93 -13.32
C ILE A 8 -3.92 -3.42 -13.82
N GLU A 9 -4.41 -4.07 -14.87
CA GLU A 9 -5.78 -3.94 -15.35
C GLU A 9 -6.62 -5.08 -14.77
N LEU A 10 -7.61 -4.74 -13.95
CA LEU A 10 -8.57 -5.68 -13.36
C LEU A 10 -9.58 -6.08 -14.43
N LYS A 11 -9.49 -7.31 -14.90
CA LYS A 11 -10.32 -7.83 -15.99
C LYS A 11 -11.70 -8.24 -15.47
N ALA A 12 -12.76 -7.69 -16.08
CA ALA A 12 -14.17 -8.02 -15.83
C ALA A 12 -14.51 -8.24 -14.34
N PRO A 13 -14.21 -7.29 -13.44
CA PRO A 13 -14.52 -7.45 -12.04
C PRO A 13 -16.03 -7.36 -11.82
N LYS A 14 -16.60 -8.28 -11.03
CA LYS A 14 -17.97 -8.13 -10.53
C LYS A 14 -18.03 -6.97 -9.55
N ASN A 15 -17.18 -7.04 -8.51
CA ASN A 15 -16.93 -5.97 -7.56
C ASN A 15 -15.41 -5.88 -7.29
N ILE A 16 -14.97 -4.74 -6.76
CA ILE A 16 -13.58 -4.50 -6.41
C ILE A 16 -13.53 -4.07 -4.94
N TRP A 17 -12.98 -4.93 -4.10
CA TRP A 17 -12.70 -4.64 -2.70
C TRP A 17 -11.37 -3.93 -2.60
N ALA A 18 -11.37 -2.68 -2.13
CA ALA A 18 -10.18 -1.89 -1.90
C ALA A 18 -9.93 -1.73 -0.40
N ILE A 19 -8.70 -1.96 0.04
CA ILE A 19 -8.29 -1.88 1.45
C ILE A 19 -7.30 -0.72 1.57
N GLY A 20 -7.60 0.24 2.43
CA GLY A 20 -6.76 1.40 2.72
C GLY A 20 -5.47 1.05 3.46
N SER A 21 -4.73 2.08 3.87
CA SER A 21 -3.47 1.91 4.63
C SER A 21 -3.72 1.16 5.94
N ILE A 22 -2.92 0.13 6.20
CA ILE A 22 -3.05 -0.76 7.37
C ILE A 22 -2.04 -0.36 8.46
N HIS A 23 -0.82 0.06 8.06
CA HIS A 23 0.25 0.48 8.97
C HIS A 23 0.52 -0.53 10.10
N SER A 24 0.54 -1.83 9.75
CA SER A 24 0.80 -2.92 10.70
C SER A 24 -0.20 -3.04 11.86
N HIS A 25 -1.40 -2.45 11.73
CA HIS A 25 -2.47 -2.60 12.71
C HIS A 25 -3.23 -3.92 12.49
N LEU A 26 -2.60 -5.02 12.88
CA LEU A 26 -3.09 -6.38 12.66
C LEU A 26 -4.55 -6.57 13.10
N LYS A 27 -4.90 -6.17 14.34
CA LYS A 27 -6.27 -6.35 14.87
C LYS A 27 -7.32 -5.66 14.00
N SER A 28 -7.05 -4.44 13.57
CA SER A 28 -7.95 -3.69 12.69
C SER A 28 -8.06 -4.33 11.31
N PHE A 29 -6.94 -4.84 10.79
CA PHE A 29 -6.96 -5.59 9.52
C PHE A 29 -7.76 -6.89 9.63
N GLU A 30 -7.67 -7.65 10.73
CA GLU A 30 -8.46 -8.88 10.91
C GLU A 30 -9.97 -8.59 10.80
N LEU A 31 -10.46 -7.49 11.38
CA LEU A 31 -11.87 -7.08 11.24
C LEU A 31 -12.26 -6.79 9.78
N ILE A 32 -11.37 -6.09 9.04
CA ILE A 32 -11.56 -5.83 7.60
C ILE A 32 -11.57 -7.14 6.81
N LYS A 33 -10.62 -8.03 7.10
CA LYS A 33 -10.52 -9.35 6.48
C LYS A 33 -11.81 -10.16 6.66
N ASP A 34 -12.30 -10.25 7.89
CA ASP A 34 -13.52 -11.00 8.21
C ASP A 34 -14.74 -10.42 7.48
N HIS A 35 -14.87 -9.09 7.43
CA HIS A 35 -15.93 -8.41 6.68
C HIS A 35 -15.87 -8.75 5.18
N ILE A 36 -14.69 -8.64 4.58
CA ILE A 36 -14.51 -8.95 3.15
C ILE A 36 -14.79 -10.44 2.89
N LEU A 37 -14.21 -11.36 3.67
CA LEU A 37 -14.38 -12.80 3.46
C LEU A 37 -15.85 -13.25 3.58
N LYS A 38 -16.64 -12.59 4.43
CA LYS A 38 -18.09 -12.85 4.57
C LYS A 38 -18.90 -12.43 3.35
N ASN A 39 -18.47 -11.37 2.66
CA ASN A 39 -19.23 -10.75 1.56
C ASN A 39 -18.65 -11.04 0.17
N PHE A 40 -17.48 -11.66 0.09
CA PHE A 40 -16.75 -11.93 -1.16
C PHE A 40 -17.46 -12.99 -2.00
N THR A 41 -17.59 -12.74 -3.30
CA THR A 41 -18.22 -13.65 -4.25
C THR A 41 -17.35 -13.91 -5.48
N ASN A 42 -17.68 -14.95 -6.26
CA ASN A 42 -16.98 -15.22 -7.51
C ASN A 42 -17.05 -14.02 -8.47
N GLY A 43 -15.90 -13.68 -9.05
CA GLY A 43 -15.74 -12.52 -9.92
C GLY A 43 -15.30 -11.24 -9.21
N ASP A 44 -15.34 -11.19 -7.87
CA ASP A 44 -14.79 -10.08 -7.10
C ASP A 44 -13.26 -10.05 -7.19
N LYS A 45 -12.67 -8.85 -7.04
CA LYS A 45 -11.23 -8.62 -7.02
C LYS A 45 -10.86 -7.88 -5.74
N VAL A 46 -9.57 -7.94 -5.36
CA VAL A 46 -9.06 -7.24 -4.18
C VAL A 46 -7.88 -6.34 -4.54
N VAL A 47 -7.86 -5.12 -4.01
CA VAL A 47 -6.74 -4.18 -4.16
C VAL A 47 -6.33 -3.67 -2.77
N PHE A 48 -5.13 -4.04 -2.32
CA PHE A 48 -4.49 -3.41 -1.18
C PHE A 48 -3.81 -2.12 -1.64
N LEU A 49 -4.18 -1.00 -1.06
CA LEU A 49 -3.76 0.33 -1.53
C LEU A 49 -2.38 0.77 -1.01
N GLY A 50 -1.58 -0.16 -0.48
CA GLY A 50 -0.23 0.10 0.06
C GLY A 50 -0.23 0.60 1.50
N ASN A 51 0.96 0.89 2.03
CA ASN A 51 1.19 1.18 3.44
C ASN A 51 0.64 0.06 4.34
N VAL A 52 0.93 -1.18 3.97
CA VAL A 52 0.58 -2.36 4.78
C VAL A 52 1.45 -2.41 6.02
N ILE A 53 2.73 -2.10 5.87
CA ILE A 53 3.76 -2.05 6.92
C ILE A 53 3.91 -0.63 7.49
N GLY A 54 4.80 -0.47 8.48
CA GLY A 54 5.16 0.80 9.12
C GLY A 54 4.26 1.16 10.31
N PHE A 55 4.72 2.07 11.14
CA PHE A 55 4.11 2.65 12.35
C PHE A 55 3.66 1.65 13.43
N GLY A 56 2.95 0.59 13.11
CA GLY A 56 2.58 -0.46 14.07
C GLY A 56 3.67 -1.51 14.26
N ASP A 57 3.62 -2.22 15.37
CA ASP A 57 4.64 -3.18 15.83
C ASP A 57 4.48 -4.59 15.24
N LYS A 58 3.44 -4.83 14.43
CA LYS A 58 3.05 -6.15 13.90
C LYS A 58 3.21 -6.28 12.40
N SER A 59 4.28 -5.68 11.80
CA SER A 59 4.48 -5.69 10.34
C SER A 59 4.58 -7.10 9.78
N LYS A 60 5.38 -7.96 10.41
CA LYS A 60 5.59 -9.33 9.97
C LYS A 60 4.29 -10.17 10.05
N GLU A 61 3.57 -10.06 11.16
CA GLU A 61 2.32 -10.79 11.37
C GLU A 61 1.21 -10.27 10.45
N THR A 62 1.15 -8.96 10.21
CA THR A 62 0.18 -8.35 9.29
C THR A 62 0.41 -8.83 7.85
N LEU A 63 1.66 -8.85 7.38
CA LEU A 63 1.99 -9.41 6.07
C LEU A 63 1.61 -10.90 5.98
N THR A 64 1.92 -11.69 7.02
CA THR A 64 1.54 -13.10 7.07
C THR A 64 0.03 -13.28 6.95
N SER A 65 -0.77 -12.49 7.69
CA SER A 65 -2.24 -12.57 7.63
C SER A 65 -2.78 -12.17 6.26
N ILE A 66 -2.21 -11.16 5.61
CA ILE A 66 -2.59 -10.73 4.26
C ILE A 66 -2.33 -11.85 3.24
N ILE A 67 -1.17 -12.49 3.33
CA ILE A 67 -0.81 -13.61 2.44
C ILE A 67 -1.74 -14.81 2.69
N GLN A 68 -2.08 -15.10 3.93
CA GLN A 68 -3.06 -16.13 4.27
C GLN A 68 -4.44 -15.82 3.67
N MET A 69 -4.91 -14.56 3.77
CA MET A 69 -6.14 -14.11 3.12
C MET A 69 -6.07 -14.32 1.61
N ARG A 70 -4.98 -13.90 0.96
CA ARG A 70 -4.76 -14.10 -0.49
C ARG A 70 -4.85 -15.58 -0.86
N ASN A 71 -4.13 -16.44 -0.16
CA ASN A 71 -4.11 -17.87 -0.44
C ASN A 71 -5.48 -18.52 -0.22
N TYR A 72 -6.21 -18.13 0.83
CA TYR A 72 -7.57 -18.56 1.07
C TYR A 72 -8.51 -18.19 -0.09
N LEU A 73 -8.47 -16.93 -0.55
CA LEU A 73 -9.31 -16.46 -1.65
C LEU A 73 -8.99 -17.21 -2.94
N LEU A 74 -7.71 -17.40 -3.27
CA LEU A 74 -7.28 -18.16 -4.46
C LEU A 74 -7.67 -19.63 -4.40
N SER A 75 -7.74 -20.22 -3.20
CA SER A 75 -8.15 -21.62 -3.03
C SER A 75 -9.66 -21.82 -3.09
N LYS A 76 -10.43 -20.82 -2.68
CA LYS A 76 -11.89 -20.93 -2.53
C LYS A 76 -12.68 -20.44 -3.73
N PHE A 77 -12.15 -19.46 -4.46
CA PHE A 77 -12.83 -18.79 -5.56
C PHE A 77 -12.07 -18.95 -6.87
N ILE A 78 -12.76 -18.76 -8.01
CA ILE A 78 -12.15 -18.80 -9.34
C ILE A 78 -11.43 -17.46 -9.57
N LEU A 79 -10.17 -17.38 -9.11
CA LEU A 79 -9.35 -16.18 -9.18
C LEU A 79 -7.99 -16.49 -9.82
N GLN A 80 -7.44 -15.50 -10.52
CA GLN A 80 -6.05 -15.49 -10.94
C GLN A 80 -5.19 -14.75 -9.91
N PRO A 81 -3.88 -15.00 -9.81
CA PRO A 81 -3.00 -14.27 -8.90
C PRO A 81 -3.09 -12.74 -9.04
N GLU A 82 -3.34 -12.24 -10.26
CA GLU A 82 -3.48 -10.83 -10.61
C GLU A 82 -4.80 -10.20 -10.16
N ASP A 83 -5.75 -11.00 -9.70
CA ASP A 83 -7.04 -10.55 -9.17
C ASP A 83 -6.94 -10.03 -7.74
N ILE A 84 -5.79 -10.28 -7.09
CA ILE A 84 -5.45 -9.76 -5.75
C ILE A 84 -4.18 -8.93 -5.88
N VAL A 85 -4.32 -7.62 -5.86
CA VAL A 85 -3.28 -6.65 -6.19
C VAL A 85 -2.74 -5.99 -4.93
N PHE A 86 -1.42 -5.87 -4.83
CA PHE A 86 -0.73 -5.10 -3.80
C PHE A 86 -0.12 -3.85 -4.43
N LEU A 87 -0.55 -2.67 -4.00
CA LEU A 87 0.05 -1.42 -4.44
C LEU A 87 1.22 -1.04 -3.52
N ARG A 88 2.18 -0.34 -4.10
CA ARG A 88 3.30 0.26 -3.37
C ARG A 88 2.82 1.52 -2.66
N GLY A 89 3.02 1.60 -1.36
CA GLY A 89 2.86 2.82 -0.57
C GLY A 89 4.21 3.42 -0.17
N ALA A 90 4.18 4.55 0.54
CA ALA A 90 5.37 5.23 1.04
C ALA A 90 6.18 4.33 2.00
N GLN A 91 5.51 3.51 2.81
CA GLN A 91 6.17 2.59 3.75
C GLN A 91 6.94 1.48 3.03
N GLU A 92 6.33 0.87 2.02
CA GLU A 92 7.00 -0.13 1.18
C GLU A 92 8.15 0.49 0.39
N GLU A 93 7.98 1.71 -0.14
CA GLU A 93 9.05 2.42 -0.85
C GLU A 93 10.24 2.70 0.06
N MET A 94 10.00 3.26 1.25
CA MET A 94 11.06 3.52 2.23
C MET A 94 11.77 2.22 2.64
N PHE A 95 11.03 1.15 2.91
CA PHE A 95 11.62 -0.15 3.26
C PHE A 95 12.49 -0.70 2.12
N LEU A 96 12.02 -0.65 0.87
CA LEU A 96 12.82 -1.08 -0.29
C LEU A 96 14.07 -0.22 -0.50
N LYS A 97 14.00 1.10 -0.23
CA LYS A 97 15.16 2.00 -0.26
C LYS A 97 16.15 1.71 0.88
N LEU A 98 15.65 1.35 2.05
CA LEU A 98 16.50 0.92 3.17
C LEU A 98 17.34 -0.30 2.77
N LEU A 99 16.78 -1.26 2.04
CA LEU A 99 17.55 -2.41 1.53
C LEU A 99 18.65 -2.04 0.52
N GLN A 100 18.69 -0.79 0.06
CA GLN A 100 19.69 -0.23 -0.86
C GLN A 100 20.50 0.91 -0.21
N LEU A 101 20.47 1.05 1.10
CA LEU A 101 21.04 2.17 1.85
C LEU A 101 22.54 2.39 1.57
N GLN A 102 23.29 1.33 1.21
CA GLN A 102 24.70 1.40 0.86
C GLN A 102 25.00 2.30 -0.36
N THR A 103 23.97 2.61 -1.18
CA THR A 103 24.11 3.49 -2.36
C THR A 103 23.71 4.95 -2.07
N ALA A 104 23.26 5.23 -0.86
CA ALA A 104 22.81 6.55 -0.47
C ALA A 104 23.99 7.49 -0.16
N PRO A 105 23.88 8.80 -0.50
CA PRO A 105 24.98 9.75 -0.23
C PRO A 105 25.17 10.00 1.28
N ASN A 106 24.08 10.09 2.06
CA ASN A 106 24.07 10.34 3.51
C ASN A 106 23.25 9.26 4.24
N PRO A 107 23.77 8.02 4.38
CA PRO A 107 22.98 6.91 4.91
C PRO A 107 22.42 7.14 6.31
N SER A 108 23.21 7.78 7.19
CA SER A 108 22.82 8.05 8.57
C SER A 108 21.63 8.99 8.70
N ASP A 109 21.60 10.06 7.91
CA ASP A 109 20.50 11.03 7.94
C ASP A 109 19.24 10.42 7.31
N ILE A 110 19.42 9.65 6.23
CA ILE A 110 18.31 8.97 5.55
C ILE A 110 17.66 7.94 6.49
N ILE A 111 18.44 7.13 7.22
CA ILE A 111 17.88 6.12 8.12
C ILE A 111 17.15 6.75 9.29
N LYS A 112 17.68 7.82 9.87
CA LYS A 112 17.00 8.58 10.95
C LYS A 112 15.65 9.09 10.46
N TRP A 113 15.65 9.75 9.29
CA TRP A 113 14.42 10.23 8.68
C TRP A 113 13.40 9.11 8.43
N MET A 114 13.83 7.95 7.90
CA MET A 114 12.97 6.79 7.67
C MET A 114 12.37 6.26 8.99
N PHE A 115 13.14 6.26 10.07
CA PHE A 115 12.70 5.80 11.38
C PHE A 115 11.68 6.76 12.01
N GLU A 116 11.88 8.07 11.89
CA GLU A 116 10.87 9.07 12.27
C GLU A 116 9.55 8.91 11.50
N HIS A 117 9.60 8.24 10.34
CA HIS A 117 8.43 7.97 9.49
C HIS A 117 7.91 6.52 9.59
N GLY A 118 8.30 5.79 10.64
CA GLY A 118 7.69 4.51 11.02
C GLY A 118 8.32 3.25 10.43
N VAL A 119 9.43 3.35 9.69
CA VAL A 119 10.15 2.18 9.14
C VAL A 119 10.84 1.38 10.24
N ASP A 120 11.23 2.04 11.37
CA ASP A 120 11.80 1.40 12.55
C ASP A 120 10.93 0.23 13.03
N LYS A 121 9.62 0.42 13.12
CA LYS A 121 8.68 -0.63 13.57
C LYS A 121 8.66 -1.84 12.64
N THR A 122 8.81 -1.62 11.35
CA THR A 122 8.93 -2.72 10.40
C THR A 122 10.21 -3.51 10.64
N ILE A 123 11.36 -2.84 10.80
CA ILE A 123 12.65 -3.46 11.04
C ILE A 123 12.67 -4.23 12.37
N GLU A 124 12.15 -3.62 13.43
CA GLU A 124 12.03 -4.26 14.74
C GLU A 124 11.18 -5.55 14.67
N SER A 125 10.11 -5.56 13.87
CA SER A 125 9.27 -6.77 13.66
C SER A 125 10.03 -7.94 13.02
N TYR A 126 11.12 -7.66 12.29
CA TYR A 126 12.03 -8.65 11.73
C TYR A 126 13.20 -9.02 12.65
N GLY A 127 13.24 -8.42 13.85
CA GLY A 127 14.23 -8.77 14.90
C GLY A 127 15.52 -7.95 14.87
N PHE A 128 15.51 -6.78 14.25
CA PHE A 128 16.64 -5.86 14.24
C PHE A 128 16.40 -4.73 15.24
N ASP A 129 17.46 -4.34 15.93
CA ASP A 129 17.44 -3.19 16.84
C ASP A 129 17.68 -1.88 16.06
N LYS A 130 16.83 -0.88 16.27
CA LYS A 130 16.91 0.39 15.56
C LYS A 130 18.15 1.21 15.92
N ASP A 131 18.59 1.18 17.20
CA ASP A 131 19.72 1.97 17.65
C ASP A 131 21.04 1.37 17.16
N GLU A 132 21.10 0.02 17.06
CA GLU A 132 22.20 -0.67 16.41
C GLU A 132 22.29 -0.29 14.92
N ILE A 133 21.16 -0.23 14.19
CA ILE A 133 21.15 0.17 12.78
C ILE A 133 21.64 1.61 12.60
N VAL A 134 21.21 2.54 13.44
CA VAL A 134 21.70 3.94 13.42
C VAL A 134 23.21 3.97 13.67
N SER A 135 23.72 3.20 14.65
CA SER A 135 25.14 3.09 14.91
C SER A 135 25.93 2.57 13.69
N ILE A 136 25.46 1.49 13.07
CA ILE A 136 26.08 0.89 11.88
C ILE A 136 26.10 1.87 10.69
N SER A 137 25.04 2.70 10.54
CA SER A 137 24.95 3.67 9.45
C SER A 137 26.06 4.72 9.44
N ASN A 138 26.73 4.92 10.59
CA ASN A 138 27.89 5.81 10.74
C ASN A 138 29.24 5.13 10.53
N GLN A 139 29.28 3.80 10.32
CA GLN A 139 30.51 3.02 10.24
C GLN A 139 31.04 2.83 8.82
N GLY A 140 30.42 3.48 7.83
CA GLY A 140 30.84 3.44 6.43
C GLY A 140 30.19 2.32 5.61
N THR A 141 30.42 2.37 4.30
CA THR A 141 29.69 1.61 3.28
C THR A 141 29.75 0.09 3.48
N MET A 142 30.90 -0.45 3.95
CA MET A 142 31.02 -1.91 4.14
C MET A 142 30.10 -2.43 5.27
N SER A 143 30.02 -1.70 6.38
CA SER A 143 29.13 -2.05 7.51
C SER A 143 27.67 -1.95 7.09
N ILE A 144 27.31 -0.90 6.36
CA ILE A 144 25.98 -0.71 5.81
C ILE A 144 25.62 -1.84 4.82
N ASN A 145 26.54 -2.25 3.95
CA ASN A 145 26.30 -3.35 3.02
C ASN A 145 26.03 -4.68 3.75
N ARG A 146 26.81 -4.98 4.79
CA ARG A 146 26.58 -6.18 5.63
C ARG A 146 25.21 -6.12 6.32
N LEU A 147 24.82 -4.96 6.86
CA LEU A 147 23.53 -4.74 7.47
C LEU A 147 22.39 -4.98 6.47
N THR A 148 22.42 -4.29 5.33
CA THR A 148 21.36 -4.41 4.31
C THR A 148 21.25 -5.84 3.78
N GLN A 149 22.37 -6.55 3.63
CA GLN A 149 22.37 -7.96 3.25
C GLN A 149 21.77 -8.86 4.35
N SER A 150 22.06 -8.57 5.62
CA SER A 150 21.46 -9.29 6.75
C SER A 150 19.94 -9.13 6.76
N ILE A 151 19.44 -7.89 6.58
CA ILE A 151 18.00 -7.62 6.52
C ILE A 151 17.38 -8.37 5.34
N LYS A 152 17.97 -8.29 4.14
CA LYS A 152 17.50 -9.04 2.97
C LYS A 152 17.40 -10.54 3.25
N ASN A 153 18.41 -11.11 3.88
CA ASN A 153 18.46 -12.53 4.21
C ASN A 153 17.34 -12.92 5.19
N VAL A 154 17.05 -12.09 6.20
CA VAL A 154 15.96 -12.36 7.16
C VAL A 154 14.60 -12.27 6.49
N VAL A 155 14.38 -11.27 5.63
CA VAL A 155 13.13 -11.13 4.88
C VAL A 155 12.93 -12.28 3.90
N SER A 156 13.99 -12.68 3.18
CA SER A 156 13.93 -13.75 2.17
C SER A 156 13.76 -15.16 2.77
N LYS A 157 14.08 -15.37 4.05
CA LYS A 157 13.73 -16.61 4.75
C LYS A 157 12.22 -16.86 4.79
N ASN A 158 11.42 -15.80 4.74
CA ASN A 158 9.99 -15.89 4.48
C ASN A 158 9.73 -15.61 2.99
N SER A 159 9.69 -16.66 2.18
CA SER A 159 9.53 -16.55 0.72
C SER A 159 8.28 -15.76 0.32
N ALA A 160 7.19 -15.88 1.08
CA ALA A 160 5.94 -15.20 0.81
C ALA A 160 6.03 -13.69 1.07
N HIS A 161 6.77 -13.24 2.10
CA HIS A 161 7.05 -11.81 2.31
C HIS A 161 7.93 -11.25 1.20
N ASN A 162 8.95 -12.00 0.77
CA ASN A 162 9.80 -11.59 -0.35
C ASN A 162 8.97 -11.45 -1.64
N GLU A 163 8.10 -12.42 -1.93
CA GLU A 163 7.18 -12.36 -3.06
C GLU A 163 6.26 -11.13 -3.02
N TYR A 164 5.74 -10.77 -1.84
CA TYR A 164 4.95 -9.55 -1.64
C TYR A 164 5.72 -8.32 -2.13
N PHE A 165 6.95 -8.09 -1.64
CA PHE A 165 7.75 -6.92 -2.02
C PHE A 165 8.14 -6.89 -3.50
N LEU A 166 8.36 -8.06 -4.12
CA LEU A 166 8.70 -8.17 -5.55
C LEU A 166 7.50 -7.91 -6.46
N ASN A 167 6.27 -8.13 -5.99
CA ASN A 167 5.05 -8.02 -6.79
C ASN A 167 4.25 -6.74 -6.56
N LEU A 168 4.81 -5.74 -5.88
CA LEU A 168 4.16 -4.44 -5.68
C LEU A 168 3.92 -3.72 -7.00
N ARG A 169 2.73 -3.12 -7.16
CA ARG A 169 2.34 -2.33 -8.32
C ARG A 169 2.22 -0.86 -7.95
N HIS A 170 2.30 0.03 -8.94
CA HIS A 170 2.14 1.46 -8.73
C HIS A 170 0.67 1.85 -8.67
N ALA A 171 -0.14 1.28 -9.56
CA ALA A 171 -1.58 1.49 -9.60
C ALA A 171 -2.31 0.28 -10.19
N ALA A 172 -3.61 0.19 -9.87
CA ALA A 172 -4.55 -0.73 -10.51
C ALA A 172 -5.73 0.05 -11.07
N PHE A 173 -6.37 -0.44 -12.11
CA PHE A 173 -7.54 0.18 -12.70
C PHE A 173 -8.47 -0.86 -13.33
N SER A 174 -9.77 -0.52 -13.41
CA SER A 174 -10.75 -1.38 -14.07
C SER A 174 -10.55 -1.44 -15.58
N ALA A 175 -10.97 -2.53 -16.22
CA ALA A 175 -10.91 -2.69 -17.66
C ALA A 175 -11.66 -1.60 -18.43
N THR A 176 -12.76 -1.08 -17.87
CA THR A 176 -13.51 0.06 -18.39
C THR A 176 -12.76 1.40 -18.25
N LYS A 177 -11.64 1.43 -17.49
CA LYS A 177 -10.88 2.64 -17.15
C LYS A 177 -11.73 3.72 -16.50
N LYS A 178 -12.75 3.33 -15.75
CA LYS A 178 -13.62 4.25 -15.00
C LYS A 178 -13.13 4.46 -13.56
N ILE A 179 -12.50 3.46 -12.95
CA ILE A 179 -11.97 3.55 -11.60
C ILE A 179 -10.47 3.26 -11.57
N LEU A 180 -9.73 4.10 -10.84
CA LEU A 180 -8.29 4.02 -10.61
C LEU A 180 -8.01 3.85 -9.13
N PHE A 181 -7.11 2.95 -8.79
CA PHE A 181 -6.65 2.68 -7.43
C PHE A 181 -5.18 3.07 -7.30
N VAL A 182 -4.87 3.89 -6.28
CA VAL A 182 -3.52 4.38 -5.99
C VAL A 182 -3.28 4.41 -4.48
N ASN A 183 -2.02 4.50 -4.04
CA ASN A 183 -1.75 4.67 -2.62
C ASN A 183 -2.13 6.07 -2.15
N ARG A 184 -1.60 7.12 -2.77
CA ARG A 184 -1.78 8.51 -2.30
C ARG A 184 -2.37 9.45 -3.34
N GLY A 185 -1.89 9.43 -4.56
CA GLY A 185 -2.40 10.33 -5.58
C GLY A 185 -1.75 10.19 -6.93
N VAL A 186 -2.11 11.10 -7.84
CA VAL A 186 -1.53 11.27 -9.17
C VAL A 186 -1.37 12.76 -9.48
N ASP A 187 -0.38 13.10 -10.29
CA ASP A 187 -0.28 14.40 -10.93
C ASP A 187 -1.22 14.42 -12.14
N VAL A 188 -2.30 15.19 -12.05
CA VAL A 188 -3.34 15.23 -13.08
C VAL A 188 -2.87 15.85 -14.39
N SER A 189 -1.77 16.60 -14.39
CA SER A 189 -1.17 17.20 -15.59
C SER A 189 -0.40 16.16 -16.43
N ARG A 190 -0.05 15.00 -15.86
CA ARG A 190 0.79 13.98 -16.49
C ARG A 190 -0.01 12.74 -16.88
N PRO A 191 0.42 11.99 -17.90
CA PRO A 191 -0.13 10.69 -18.19
C PRO A 191 0.20 9.69 -17.07
N LEU A 192 -0.64 8.66 -16.87
CA LEU A 192 -0.46 7.65 -15.81
C LEU A 192 0.91 6.97 -15.86
N SER A 193 1.47 6.78 -17.05
CA SER A 193 2.80 6.20 -17.26
C SER A 193 3.98 7.10 -16.89
N ALA A 194 3.74 8.39 -16.61
CA ALA A 194 4.77 9.38 -16.29
C ALA A 194 4.59 10.01 -14.91
N GLN A 195 3.91 9.30 -13.98
CA GLN A 195 3.62 9.79 -12.63
C GLN A 195 4.83 9.74 -11.69
N ASN A 196 5.86 8.93 -12.02
CA ASN A 196 7.01 8.69 -11.14
C ASN A 196 6.57 8.25 -9.74
N ASP A 197 6.96 9.02 -8.72
CA ASP A 197 6.75 8.78 -7.30
C ASP A 197 5.48 9.42 -6.71
N CYS A 198 4.68 10.13 -7.53
CA CYS A 198 3.40 10.72 -7.10
C CYS A 198 2.45 9.69 -6.49
N PHE A 199 2.54 8.42 -6.92
CA PHE A 199 1.67 7.36 -6.44
C PHE A 199 1.73 7.17 -4.92
N TRP A 200 2.90 7.34 -4.30
CA TRP A 200 3.11 7.12 -2.85
C TRP A 200 3.56 8.36 -2.07
N TRP A 201 4.11 9.39 -2.73
CA TRP A 201 4.38 10.67 -2.07
C TRP A 201 3.25 11.69 -2.22
N GLY A 202 2.34 11.45 -3.16
CA GLY A 202 1.22 12.33 -3.45
C GLY A 202 1.58 13.51 -4.36
N TYR A 203 0.57 14.33 -4.62
CA TYR A 203 0.69 15.55 -5.42
C TYR A 203 -0.16 16.65 -4.79
N GLN A 204 0.31 17.92 -4.88
CA GLN A 204 -0.42 19.07 -4.37
C GLN A 204 -1.78 19.21 -5.07
N ASN A 205 -2.80 19.62 -4.31
CA ASN A 205 -4.18 19.81 -4.79
C ASN A 205 -4.91 18.56 -5.32
N PHE A 206 -4.35 17.37 -5.17
CA PHE A 206 -5.03 16.15 -5.62
C PHE A 206 -6.40 15.96 -4.95
N SER A 207 -6.53 16.30 -3.68
CA SER A 207 -7.80 16.21 -2.92
C SER A 207 -8.89 17.15 -3.43
N LYS A 208 -8.52 18.24 -4.16
CA LYS A 208 -9.42 19.24 -4.71
C LYS A 208 -9.77 18.96 -6.17
N LEU A 209 -9.61 17.73 -6.63
CA LEU A 209 -9.87 17.37 -8.02
C LEU A 209 -11.38 17.49 -8.32
N GLU A 210 -11.74 18.44 -9.18
CA GLU A 210 -13.13 18.71 -9.58
C GLU A 210 -13.51 18.08 -10.91
N GLN A 211 -12.53 17.64 -11.70
CA GLN A 211 -12.74 17.05 -13.01
C GLN A 211 -12.14 15.63 -13.05
N PRO A 212 -12.74 14.69 -13.79
CA PRO A 212 -12.19 13.36 -13.99
C PRO A 212 -10.75 13.39 -14.51
N TYR A 213 -9.90 12.54 -13.96
CA TYR A 213 -8.56 12.34 -14.50
C TYR A 213 -8.65 11.45 -15.75
N LYS A 214 -8.64 12.05 -16.92
CA LYS A 214 -8.85 11.34 -18.21
C LYS A 214 -10.18 10.60 -18.22
N THR A 215 -10.18 9.28 -18.37
CA THR A 215 -11.37 8.42 -18.37
C THR A 215 -11.80 8.00 -16.96
N PHE A 216 -10.95 8.24 -15.95
CA PHE A 216 -11.22 7.81 -14.58
C PHE A 216 -12.18 8.78 -13.89
N VAL A 217 -13.42 8.36 -13.74
CA VAL A 217 -14.45 9.11 -13.03
C VAL A 217 -14.37 8.95 -11.50
N ARG A 218 -13.65 7.91 -11.05
CA ARG A 218 -13.38 7.64 -9.64
C ARG A 218 -11.91 7.30 -9.43
N ILE A 219 -11.29 7.92 -8.43
CA ILE A 219 -9.95 7.54 -7.96
C ILE A 219 -10.07 7.17 -6.48
N VAL A 220 -9.67 5.94 -6.16
CA VAL A 220 -9.65 5.43 -4.78
C VAL A 220 -8.22 5.46 -4.27
N ARG A 221 -8.01 6.14 -3.16
CA ARG A 221 -6.68 6.22 -2.53
C ARG A 221 -6.68 5.64 -1.12
N GLY A 222 -5.52 5.08 -0.73
CA GLY A 222 -5.32 4.39 0.55
C GLY A 222 -4.79 5.28 1.67
N TYR A 223 -4.26 6.45 1.35
CA TYR A 223 -3.63 7.34 2.32
C TYR A 223 -3.82 8.82 2.01
N GLU A 224 -4.06 9.60 3.06
CA GLU A 224 -4.11 11.07 3.03
C GLU A 224 -3.40 11.63 4.27
N SER A 225 -2.56 12.64 4.08
CA SER A 225 -1.78 13.23 5.18
C SER A 225 -2.43 14.47 5.81
N SER A 226 -3.41 15.09 5.15
CA SER A 226 -4.06 16.31 5.65
C SER A 226 -5.30 15.99 6.47
N ASN A 227 -5.45 16.65 7.61
CA ASN A 227 -6.65 16.55 8.45
C ASN A 227 -7.89 17.22 7.81
N ASN A 228 -7.71 17.95 6.70
CA ASN A 228 -8.75 18.78 6.12
C ASN A 228 -9.72 18.02 5.22
N ASP A 229 -9.37 16.82 4.75
CA ASP A 229 -10.11 16.15 3.68
C ASP A 229 -11.04 15.02 4.14
N VAL A 230 -11.08 14.73 5.44
CA VAL A 230 -11.95 13.67 5.98
C VAL A 230 -13.43 14.05 5.95
N LYS A 231 -13.75 15.33 5.76
CA LYS A 231 -15.14 15.83 5.71
C LYS A 231 -15.75 15.79 4.32
N ASP A 232 -14.94 15.54 3.28
CA ASP A 232 -15.45 15.65 1.91
C ASP A 232 -15.82 14.29 1.31
N SER A 233 -16.81 13.63 1.93
CA SER A 233 -17.64 12.62 1.25
C SER A 233 -18.39 13.22 0.03
N SER A 234 -18.32 14.53 -0.17
CA SER A 234 -18.91 15.23 -1.31
C SER A 234 -18.05 15.14 -2.57
N ASN A 235 -16.73 14.85 -2.47
CA ASN A 235 -15.92 14.68 -3.67
C ASN A 235 -16.31 13.39 -4.40
N LYS A 236 -17.04 13.56 -5.51
CA LYS A 236 -17.51 12.46 -6.34
C LYS A 236 -16.39 11.74 -7.08
N ILE A 237 -15.20 12.31 -7.18
CA ILE A 237 -14.08 11.80 -7.96
C ILE A 237 -13.08 11.05 -7.07
N VAL A 238 -12.61 11.68 -5.97
CA VAL A 238 -11.63 11.08 -5.07
C VAL A 238 -12.33 10.44 -3.88
N CYS A 239 -12.07 9.16 -3.65
CA CYS A 239 -12.51 8.41 -2.47
C CYS A 239 -11.28 8.05 -1.63
N SER A 240 -11.16 8.56 -0.42
CA SER A 240 -10.05 8.27 0.49
C SER A 240 -10.47 7.17 1.48
N LEU A 241 -9.79 6.02 1.43
CA LEU A 241 -9.94 4.93 2.40
C LEU A 241 -8.91 5.07 3.52
N TYR A 242 -8.91 6.24 4.15
CA TYR A 242 -8.01 6.56 5.25
C TYR A 242 -8.66 7.58 6.19
N LYS A 243 -8.47 7.40 7.50
CA LYS A 243 -8.86 8.39 8.52
C LYS A 243 -7.66 8.76 9.39
N PRO A 244 -7.21 10.02 9.34
CA PRO A 244 -6.25 10.53 10.32
C PRO A 244 -6.91 10.64 11.71
N PRO A 245 -6.15 10.71 12.79
CA PRO A 245 -4.70 10.60 12.85
C PRO A 245 -4.21 9.14 12.75
N LEU A 246 -2.93 8.97 12.42
CA LEU A 246 -2.27 7.64 12.34
C LEU A 246 -2.46 6.78 13.60
N ASN A 247 -2.49 7.41 14.78
CA ASN A 247 -2.69 6.73 16.05
C ASN A 247 -4.12 6.22 16.27
N SER A 248 -5.08 6.55 15.40
CA SER A 248 -6.44 5.99 15.48
C SER A 248 -6.49 4.47 15.30
N LYS A 249 -5.44 3.90 14.69
CA LYS A 249 -5.31 2.48 14.36
C LYS A 249 -6.47 1.90 13.54
N LYS A 250 -7.27 2.76 12.92
CA LYS A 250 -8.44 2.37 12.13
C LYS A 250 -8.04 2.08 10.69
N VAL A 251 -8.57 1.01 10.15
CA VAL A 251 -8.43 0.61 8.75
C VAL A 251 -9.79 0.72 8.07
N LEU A 252 -9.80 1.26 6.85
CA LEU A 252 -11.00 1.37 6.05
C LEU A 252 -10.90 0.45 4.83
N ALA A 253 -12.04 -0.10 4.43
CA ALA A 253 -12.20 -0.80 3.16
C ALA A 253 -13.45 -0.31 2.45
N GLY A 254 -13.46 -0.42 1.13
CA GLY A 254 -14.61 -0.11 0.31
C GLY A 254 -14.82 -1.15 -0.79
N CYS A 255 -16.08 -1.37 -1.14
CA CYS A 255 -16.47 -2.18 -2.28
C CYS A 255 -16.99 -1.28 -3.40
N PHE A 256 -16.51 -1.49 -4.61
CA PHE A 256 -16.80 -0.68 -5.79
C PHE A 256 -17.22 -1.56 -6.95
N ASN A 257 -18.12 -1.06 -7.79
CA ASN A 257 -18.35 -1.70 -9.09
C ASN A 257 -17.35 -1.17 -10.15
N ASP A 258 -17.36 -1.79 -11.33
CA ASP A 258 -16.46 -1.43 -12.46
C ASP A 258 -16.68 0.00 -13.00
N SER A 259 -17.85 0.61 -12.73
CA SER A 259 -18.15 2.00 -13.09
C SER A 259 -17.69 3.03 -12.05
N GLY A 260 -17.12 2.59 -10.90
CA GLY A 260 -16.64 3.45 -9.84
C GLY A 260 -17.68 3.87 -8.80
N GLN A 261 -18.87 3.23 -8.80
CA GLN A 261 -19.87 3.44 -7.76
C GLN A 261 -19.46 2.72 -6.48
N ILE A 262 -19.63 3.36 -5.34
CA ILE A 262 -19.41 2.78 -4.02
C ILE A 262 -20.62 1.91 -3.67
N LEU A 263 -20.39 0.64 -3.37
CA LEU A 263 -21.38 -0.33 -2.96
C LEU A 263 -21.40 -0.55 -1.44
N ASP A 264 -20.20 -0.51 -0.81
CA ASP A 264 -20.04 -0.67 0.63
C ASP A 264 -18.82 0.13 1.11
N LEU A 265 -18.88 0.62 2.35
CA LEU A 265 -17.77 1.23 3.07
C LEU A 265 -17.76 0.68 4.49
N PHE A 266 -16.63 0.10 4.87
CA PHE A 266 -16.46 -0.51 6.19
C PHE A 266 -15.22 0.05 6.89
N GLU A 267 -15.38 0.36 8.20
CA GLU A 267 -14.32 0.84 9.08
C GLU A 267 -14.14 -0.16 10.22
N SER A 268 -12.89 -0.55 10.50
CA SER A 268 -12.58 -1.34 11.70
C SER A 268 -12.86 -0.51 12.95
N LYS A 269 -13.67 -1.03 13.85
CA LYS A 269 -14.05 -0.38 15.12
C LYS A 269 -13.04 -0.68 16.21
#